data_fcd139e6473dbd07bc05b5266e17bda2
#
_entry.id   fcd139e6473dbd07bc05b5266e17bda2
#
_cell.length_a   1.000
_cell.length_b   1.000
_cell.length_c   1.000
_cell.angle_alpha   90.00
_cell.angle_beta   90.00
_cell.angle_gamma   90.00
#
_symmetry.space_group_name_H-M   'P 1'
#
loop_
_entity.id
_entity.type
_entity.pdbx_description
1 polymer ?
#
loop_
_entity_poly.entity_id
_entity_poly.type
_entity_poly.pdbx_seq_one_letter_code
_entity_poly.pdbx_strand_id
1 'polypeptide(L)'
;MSIMSLYGIEEQNIQKVMDTKVKQVLNNLKNKSMSQSQKDQKNVRIIDEVFDYNTMAKISLGKKWKTLSNNEKAQFTKAFERKIKHSYLDKLRLYNNQKVNIKKLKKVKSNRITLETQVIGIDDTYKVIYLFYKKKQNNQWYIYDVELVGVSIIQTYRKQFSEFLKTKSVHQLIKSL
;
A
#
# COMPACT_ATOMS: atom_id res chain seq x y z
N MET A 1 26.19 12.81 -12.09
CA MET A 1 25.38 12.83 -10.86
C MET A 1 24.06 12.14 -11.19
N SER A 2 23.86 10.91 -10.70
CA SER A 2 22.59 10.21 -10.87
C SER A 2 21.56 10.87 -9.96
N ILE A 3 20.53 11.46 -10.53
CA ILE A 3 19.34 11.90 -9.78
C ILE A 3 18.73 10.61 -9.25
N MET A 4 18.99 10.29 -7.97
CA MET A 4 18.28 9.20 -7.29
C MET A 4 16.79 9.47 -7.46
N SER A 5 16.09 8.56 -8.12
CA SER A 5 14.64 8.58 -8.20
C SER A 5 14.11 8.68 -6.77
N LEU A 6 13.38 9.76 -6.46
CA LEU A 6 12.84 10.03 -5.12
C LEU A 6 11.83 8.96 -4.66
N TYR A 7 11.42 8.03 -5.54
CA TYR A 7 10.36 7.05 -5.30
C TYR A 7 10.71 5.71 -5.95
N GLY A 8 10.33 4.63 -5.26
CA GLY A 8 10.56 3.26 -5.69
C GLY A 8 11.84 2.65 -5.12
N ILE A 9 11.99 1.35 -5.27
CA ILE A 9 13.08 0.57 -4.65
C ILE A 9 13.82 -0.23 -5.72
N GLU A 10 15.14 -0.30 -5.66
CA GLU A 10 15.94 -1.26 -6.44
C GLU A 10 15.73 -2.68 -5.91
N GLU A 11 15.72 -3.69 -6.80
CA GLU A 11 15.41 -5.09 -6.46
C GLU A 11 16.25 -5.60 -5.28
N GLN A 12 17.57 -5.38 -5.33
CA GLN A 12 18.50 -5.85 -4.30
C GLN A 12 18.30 -5.16 -2.93
N ASN A 13 17.64 -4.02 -2.90
CA ASN A 13 17.44 -3.21 -1.70
C ASN A 13 16.06 -3.39 -1.06
N ILE A 14 15.12 -4.14 -1.67
CA ILE A 14 13.74 -4.24 -1.20
C ILE A 14 13.68 -4.65 0.28
N GLN A 15 14.37 -5.71 0.67
CA GLN A 15 14.31 -6.20 2.05
C GLN A 15 14.88 -5.20 3.05
N LYS A 16 16.03 -4.60 2.74
CA LYS A 16 16.70 -3.60 3.60
C LYS A 16 15.86 -2.32 3.73
N VAL A 17 15.33 -1.82 2.62
CA VAL A 17 14.51 -0.60 2.60
C VAL A 17 13.22 -0.82 3.38
N MET A 18 12.56 -1.97 3.19
CA MET A 18 11.33 -2.29 3.91
C MET A 18 11.57 -2.48 5.41
N ASP A 19 12.68 -3.12 5.82
CA ASP A 19 13.05 -3.22 7.23
C ASP A 19 13.24 -1.83 7.86
N THR A 20 13.94 -0.94 7.16
CA THR A 20 14.13 0.45 7.62
C THR A 20 12.79 1.17 7.75
N LYS A 21 11.91 1.08 6.76
CA LYS A 21 10.60 1.75 6.78
C LYS A 21 9.68 1.22 7.88
N VAL A 22 9.64 -0.08 8.07
CA VAL A 22 8.89 -0.70 9.17
C VAL A 22 9.40 -0.18 10.53
N LYS A 23 10.72 -0.14 10.73
CA LYS A 23 11.32 0.41 11.96
C LYS A 23 10.97 1.88 12.17
N GLN A 24 11.01 2.70 11.11
CA GLN A 24 10.61 4.11 11.18
C GLN A 24 9.15 4.28 11.58
N VAL A 25 8.24 3.50 10.99
CA VAL A 25 6.81 3.50 11.36
C VAL A 25 6.63 3.12 12.83
N LEU A 26 7.25 2.03 13.28
CA LEU A 26 7.17 1.59 14.68
C LEU A 26 7.74 2.63 15.65
N ASN A 27 8.85 3.28 15.31
CA ASN A 27 9.44 4.34 16.14
C ASN A 27 8.51 5.56 16.24
N ASN A 28 7.86 5.95 15.14
CA ASN A 28 6.86 7.02 15.17
C ASN A 28 5.67 6.65 16.06
N LEU A 29 5.18 5.42 15.99
CA LEU A 29 4.05 4.94 16.81
C LEU A 29 4.38 4.94 18.31
N LYS A 30 5.59 4.53 18.68
CA LYS A 30 6.07 4.50 20.06
C LYS A 30 6.38 5.89 20.64
N ASN A 31 6.58 6.90 19.82
CA ASN A 31 7.00 8.22 20.27
C ASN A 31 5.88 8.92 21.05
N LYS A 32 6.04 9.05 22.34
CA LYS A 32 5.06 9.68 23.26
C LYS A 32 5.04 11.21 23.15
N SER A 33 6.09 11.85 22.60
CA SER A 33 6.16 13.30 22.44
C SER A 33 5.45 13.82 21.19
N MET A 34 5.07 12.92 20.26
CA MET A 34 4.34 13.29 19.06
C MET A 34 2.83 13.20 19.25
N SER A 35 2.09 14.21 18.76
CA SER A 35 0.64 14.11 18.60
C SER A 35 0.27 13.04 17.57
N GLN A 36 -0.98 12.53 17.62
CA GLN A 36 -1.47 11.56 16.64
C GLN A 36 -1.38 12.09 15.22
N SER A 37 -1.71 13.35 15.00
CA SER A 37 -1.59 13.99 13.68
C SER A 37 -0.15 13.98 13.14
N GLN A 38 0.85 14.25 14.00
CA GLN A 38 2.25 14.19 13.61
C GLN A 38 2.70 12.77 13.26
N LYS A 39 2.26 11.77 14.02
CA LYS A 39 2.51 10.35 13.72
C LYS A 39 1.91 9.96 12.37
N ASP A 40 0.66 10.32 12.15
CA ASP A 40 -0.08 10.02 10.91
C ASP A 40 0.63 10.65 9.69
N GLN A 41 1.00 11.92 9.76
CA GLN A 41 1.70 12.61 8.67
C GLN A 41 3.06 11.97 8.35
N LYS A 42 3.85 11.63 9.38
CA LYS A 42 5.15 10.96 9.17
C LYS A 42 4.98 9.57 8.57
N ASN A 43 4.03 8.79 9.06
CA ASN A 43 3.80 7.43 8.58
C ASN A 43 3.26 7.42 7.14
N VAL A 44 2.37 8.35 6.78
CA VAL A 44 1.90 8.51 5.39
C VAL A 44 3.06 8.80 4.44
N ARG A 45 3.97 9.70 4.79
CA ARG A 45 5.15 10.00 3.95
C ARG A 45 6.03 8.76 3.70
N ILE A 46 6.23 7.92 4.73
CA ILE A 46 7.02 6.68 4.60
C ILE A 46 6.38 5.72 3.58
N ILE A 47 5.05 5.63 3.56
CA ILE A 47 4.31 4.76 2.65
C ILE A 47 4.27 5.31 1.23
N ASP A 48 4.08 6.62 1.08
CA ASP A 48 3.97 7.29 -0.21
C ASP A 48 5.20 7.06 -1.10
N GLU A 49 6.37 6.83 -0.49
CA GLU A 49 7.61 6.56 -1.21
C GLU A 49 7.62 5.20 -1.93
N VAL A 50 6.82 4.24 -1.49
CA VAL A 50 6.88 2.84 -1.97
C VAL A 50 5.59 2.32 -2.57
N PHE A 51 4.44 2.96 -2.33
CA PHE A 51 3.16 2.56 -2.90
C PHE A 51 2.92 3.21 -4.27
N ASP A 52 2.41 2.42 -5.23
CA ASP A 52 1.90 2.95 -6.51
C ASP A 52 0.36 2.97 -6.49
N TYR A 53 -0.20 4.07 -5.97
CA TYR A 53 -1.65 4.24 -5.87
C TYR A 53 -2.36 4.21 -7.23
N ASN A 54 -1.70 4.64 -8.30
CA ASN A 54 -2.27 4.58 -9.66
C ASN A 54 -2.47 3.13 -10.10
N THR A 55 -1.44 2.29 -9.92
CA THR A 55 -1.54 0.85 -10.21
C THR A 55 -2.57 0.17 -9.31
N MET A 56 -2.61 0.50 -8.01
CA MET A 56 -3.63 0.01 -7.09
C MET A 56 -5.05 0.37 -7.55
N ALA A 57 -5.29 1.64 -7.92
CA ALA A 57 -6.56 2.12 -8.44
C ALA A 57 -6.97 1.40 -9.73
N LYS A 58 -6.03 1.27 -10.68
CA LYS A 58 -6.26 0.55 -11.93
C LYS A 58 -6.68 -0.90 -11.71
N ILE A 59 -6.02 -1.62 -10.79
CA ILE A 59 -6.34 -3.01 -10.50
C ILE A 59 -7.69 -3.13 -9.80
N SER A 60 -7.99 -2.23 -8.86
CA SER A 60 -9.25 -2.25 -8.10
C SER A 60 -10.49 -1.98 -8.96
N LEU A 61 -10.39 -1.19 -10.03
CA LEU A 61 -11.48 -0.99 -10.99
C LEU A 61 -11.53 -2.06 -12.10
N GLY A 62 -10.46 -2.80 -12.30
CA GLY A 62 -10.40 -3.87 -13.30
C GLY A 62 -10.72 -3.39 -14.72
N LYS A 63 -11.67 -4.07 -15.38
CA LYS A 63 -12.05 -3.74 -16.76
C LYS A 63 -12.62 -2.32 -16.89
N LYS A 64 -13.31 -1.83 -15.88
CA LYS A 64 -13.94 -0.49 -15.87
C LYS A 64 -12.92 0.63 -16.02
N TRP A 65 -11.69 0.45 -15.53
CA TRP A 65 -10.61 1.43 -15.69
C TRP A 65 -10.38 1.83 -17.15
N LYS A 66 -10.51 0.90 -18.09
CA LYS A 66 -10.27 1.15 -19.52
C LYS A 66 -11.32 2.06 -20.17
N THR A 67 -12.52 2.12 -19.61
CA THR A 67 -13.65 2.92 -20.13
C THR A 67 -13.67 4.35 -19.57
N LEU A 68 -12.80 4.66 -18.61
CA LEU A 68 -12.75 5.97 -17.99
C LEU A 68 -11.93 6.97 -18.82
N SER A 69 -12.36 8.22 -18.81
CA SER A 69 -11.57 9.36 -19.26
C SER A 69 -10.34 9.57 -18.38
N ASN A 70 -9.35 10.32 -18.84
CA ASN A 70 -8.16 10.65 -18.06
C ASN A 70 -8.51 11.43 -16.77
N ASN A 71 -9.51 12.32 -16.85
CA ASN A 71 -9.99 13.07 -15.69
C ASN A 71 -10.62 12.16 -14.63
N GLU A 72 -11.51 11.24 -15.05
CA GLU A 72 -12.13 10.27 -14.13
C GLU A 72 -11.07 9.35 -13.50
N LYS A 73 -10.07 8.90 -14.26
CA LYS A 73 -8.93 8.12 -13.72
C LYS A 73 -8.18 8.90 -12.65
N ALA A 74 -7.90 10.19 -12.89
CA ALA A 74 -7.20 11.04 -11.93
C ALA A 74 -8.05 11.26 -10.66
N GLN A 75 -9.33 11.58 -10.81
CA GLN A 75 -10.25 11.77 -9.69
C GLN A 75 -10.42 10.49 -8.86
N PHE A 76 -10.62 9.35 -9.52
CA PHE A 76 -10.73 8.06 -8.84
C PHE A 76 -9.44 7.71 -8.10
N THR A 77 -8.27 7.83 -8.74
CA THR A 77 -6.97 7.55 -8.11
C THR A 77 -6.80 8.38 -6.85
N LYS A 78 -7.08 9.69 -6.91
CA LYS A 78 -6.96 10.58 -5.75
C LYS A 78 -7.92 10.21 -4.61
N ALA A 79 -9.17 9.84 -4.93
CA ALA A 79 -10.14 9.41 -3.93
C ALA A 79 -9.73 8.05 -3.31
N PHE A 80 -9.31 7.11 -4.14
CA PHE A 80 -8.87 5.78 -3.69
C PHE A 80 -7.57 5.84 -2.86
N GLU A 81 -6.62 6.69 -3.24
CA GLU A 81 -5.41 6.97 -2.44
C GLU A 81 -5.78 7.44 -1.03
N ARG A 82 -6.70 8.41 -0.89
CA ARG A 82 -7.18 8.86 0.42
C ARG A 82 -7.78 7.70 1.22
N LYS A 83 -8.59 6.86 0.57
CA LYS A 83 -9.22 5.69 1.20
C LYS A 83 -8.19 4.68 1.71
N ILE A 84 -7.18 4.36 0.91
CA ILE A 84 -6.09 3.44 1.30
C ILE A 84 -5.29 4.03 2.48
N LYS A 85 -4.92 5.31 2.41
CA LYS A 85 -4.19 5.99 3.50
C LYS A 85 -4.99 5.98 4.80
N HIS A 86 -6.28 6.28 4.74
CA HIS A 86 -7.16 6.25 5.92
C HIS A 86 -7.24 4.86 6.54
N SER A 87 -7.51 3.84 5.72
CA SER A 87 -7.57 2.44 6.16
C SER A 87 -6.26 1.95 6.78
N TYR A 88 -5.12 2.41 6.26
CA TYR A 88 -3.81 2.09 6.81
C TYR A 88 -3.58 2.79 8.16
N LEU A 89 -3.86 4.07 8.26
CA LEU A 89 -3.71 4.84 9.51
C LEU A 89 -4.60 4.28 10.63
N ASP A 90 -5.85 3.90 10.31
CA ASP A 90 -6.75 3.29 11.29
C ASP A 90 -6.15 1.99 11.86
N LYS A 91 -5.51 1.18 11.02
CA LYS A 91 -4.81 -0.03 11.50
C LYS A 91 -3.59 0.30 12.36
N LEU A 92 -2.81 1.33 12.00
CA LEU A 92 -1.67 1.77 12.79
C LEU A 92 -2.07 2.33 14.16
N ARG A 93 -3.24 2.96 14.27
CA ARG A 93 -3.78 3.45 15.56
C ARG A 93 -4.11 2.32 16.55
N LEU A 94 -4.32 1.11 16.05
CA LEU A 94 -4.51 -0.09 16.87
C LEU A 94 -3.19 -0.69 17.38
N TYR A 95 -2.06 -0.04 17.06
CA TYR A 95 -0.75 -0.52 17.48
C TYR A 95 -0.62 -0.55 19.02
N ASN A 96 -0.28 -1.72 19.53
CA ASN A 96 -0.05 -1.98 20.96
C ASN A 96 1.23 -2.81 21.15
N ASN A 97 2.37 -2.18 20.89
CA ASN A 97 3.70 -2.76 21.07
C ASN A 97 4.01 -4.04 20.26
N GLN A 98 3.28 -4.29 19.15
CA GLN A 98 3.61 -5.40 18.26
C GLN A 98 5.05 -5.29 17.74
N LYS A 99 5.67 -6.45 17.54
CA LYS A 99 6.93 -6.59 16.81
C LYS A 99 6.65 -6.96 15.36
N VAL A 100 7.47 -6.46 14.45
CA VAL A 100 7.36 -6.82 13.04
C VAL A 100 8.70 -7.40 12.58
N ASN A 101 8.66 -8.63 12.08
CA ASN A 101 9.82 -9.33 11.54
C ASN A 101 9.69 -9.46 10.03
N ILE A 102 10.68 -8.97 9.31
CA ILE A 102 10.83 -9.26 7.88
C ILE A 102 11.27 -10.73 7.74
N LYS A 103 10.55 -11.52 6.96
CA LYS A 103 10.79 -12.97 6.82
C LYS A 103 11.40 -13.32 5.48
N LYS A 104 10.59 -13.45 4.45
CA LYS A 104 11.01 -14.05 3.17
C LYS A 104 10.71 -13.13 2.00
N LEU A 105 11.75 -12.83 1.24
CA LEU A 105 11.62 -12.26 -0.10
C LEU A 105 11.56 -13.39 -1.12
N LYS A 106 10.54 -13.39 -1.99
CA LYS A 106 10.36 -14.39 -3.04
C LYS A 106 10.11 -13.72 -4.38
N LYS A 107 10.96 -13.99 -5.35
CA LYS A 107 10.72 -13.63 -6.75
C LYS A 107 9.70 -14.60 -7.35
N VAL A 108 8.53 -14.10 -7.69
CA VAL A 108 7.42 -14.90 -8.24
C VAL A 108 7.48 -14.93 -9.77
N LYS A 109 7.87 -13.80 -10.36
CA LYS A 109 8.10 -13.61 -11.80
C LYS A 109 9.22 -12.59 -12.00
N SER A 110 9.69 -12.42 -13.23
CA SER A 110 10.72 -11.42 -13.57
C SER A 110 10.38 -10.00 -13.12
N ASN A 111 9.08 -9.70 -13.04
CA ASN A 111 8.55 -8.39 -12.65
C ASN A 111 7.60 -8.44 -11.45
N ARG A 112 7.66 -9.50 -10.63
CA ARG A 112 6.84 -9.67 -9.42
C ARG A 112 7.65 -10.26 -8.29
N ILE A 113 7.60 -9.61 -7.14
CA ILE A 113 8.24 -10.04 -5.89
C ILE A 113 7.19 -9.97 -4.77
N THR A 114 7.26 -10.91 -3.84
CA THR A 114 6.53 -10.85 -2.57
C THR A 114 7.51 -10.75 -1.42
N LEU A 115 7.19 -9.91 -0.43
CA LEU A 115 7.92 -9.81 0.83
C LEU A 115 6.98 -10.20 1.97
N GLU A 116 7.28 -11.32 2.59
CA GLU A 116 6.54 -11.80 3.76
C GLU A 116 7.08 -11.12 5.03
N THR A 117 6.16 -10.59 5.84
CA THR A 117 6.42 -10.09 7.17
C THR A 117 5.51 -10.77 8.18
N GLN A 118 5.98 -10.84 9.41
CA GLN A 118 5.24 -11.39 10.53
C GLN A 118 5.04 -10.30 11.57
N VAL A 119 3.80 -10.04 11.93
CA VAL A 119 3.43 -9.13 13.01
C VAL A 119 3.10 -9.97 14.23
N ILE A 120 3.83 -9.72 15.32
CA ILE A 120 3.74 -10.47 16.58
C ILE A 120 3.16 -9.54 17.64
N GLY A 121 1.93 -9.80 18.04
CA GLY A 121 1.26 -9.15 19.15
C GLY A 121 1.46 -9.90 20.46
N ILE A 122 0.68 -9.54 21.49
CA ILE A 122 0.69 -10.20 22.80
C ILE A 122 0.05 -11.58 22.68
N ASP A 123 -1.13 -11.64 22.05
CA ASP A 123 -1.93 -12.87 21.96
C ASP A 123 -1.95 -13.43 20.54
N ASP A 124 -1.60 -12.62 19.53
CA ASP A 124 -1.74 -12.96 18.11
C ASP A 124 -0.44 -12.81 17.34
N THR A 125 -0.26 -13.69 16.39
CA THR A 125 0.76 -13.58 15.36
C THR A 125 0.11 -13.73 13.99
N TYR A 126 0.27 -12.75 13.11
CA TYR A 126 -0.30 -12.79 11.78
C TYR A 126 0.68 -12.37 10.70
N LYS A 127 0.39 -12.84 9.50
CA LYS A 127 1.22 -12.61 8.32
C LYS A 127 0.70 -11.43 7.54
N VAL A 128 1.64 -10.58 7.09
CA VAL A 128 1.42 -9.52 6.11
C VAL A 128 2.36 -9.75 4.94
N ILE A 129 1.84 -9.79 3.72
CA ILE A 129 2.64 -9.94 2.50
C ILE A 129 2.51 -8.68 1.67
N TYR A 130 3.64 -8.06 1.37
CA TYR A 130 3.71 -6.95 0.42
C TYR A 130 3.99 -7.49 -0.98
N LEU A 131 3.16 -7.10 -1.95
CA LEU A 131 3.28 -7.51 -3.35
C LEU A 131 3.88 -6.37 -4.16
N PHE A 132 5.05 -6.62 -4.73
CA PHE A 132 5.78 -5.66 -5.53
C PHE A 132 5.71 -5.98 -7.01
N TYR A 133 5.71 -4.93 -7.82
CA TYR A 133 5.93 -5.05 -9.25
C TYR A 133 7.04 -4.10 -9.72
N LYS A 134 7.72 -4.49 -10.80
CA LYS A 134 8.74 -3.68 -11.46
C LYS A 134 8.10 -2.74 -12.46
N LYS A 135 8.23 -1.44 -12.25
CA LYS A 135 7.72 -0.42 -13.16
C LYS A 135 8.65 -0.24 -14.35
N LYS A 136 8.12 -0.40 -15.57
CA LYS A 136 8.92 -0.38 -16.80
C LYS A 136 9.61 0.96 -17.07
N GLN A 137 8.98 2.08 -16.65
CA GLN A 137 9.46 3.42 -16.96
C GLN A 137 10.78 3.77 -16.27
N ASN A 138 11.02 3.26 -15.07
CA ASN A 138 12.20 3.59 -14.27
C ASN A 138 12.93 2.38 -13.69
N ASN A 139 12.49 1.15 -14.02
CA ASN A 139 13.02 -0.09 -13.49
C ASN A 139 13.00 -0.23 -11.96
N GLN A 140 12.22 0.59 -11.27
CA GLN A 140 12.05 0.54 -9.81
C GLN A 140 10.86 -0.34 -9.40
N TRP A 141 10.93 -0.84 -8.18
CA TRP A 141 9.91 -1.69 -7.59
C TRP A 141 8.99 -0.90 -6.67
N TYR A 142 7.68 -1.16 -6.78
CA TYR A 142 6.63 -0.51 -6.00
C TYR A 142 5.65 -1.54 -5.46
N ILE A 143 5.08 -1.25 -4.30
CA ILE A 143 3.98 -2.03 -3.74
C ILE A 143 2.69 -1.68 -4.49
N TYR A 144 2.00 -2.72 -5.00
CA TYR A 144 0.72 -2.57 -5.68
C TYR A 144 -0.42 -3.29 -4.96
N ASP A 145 -0.12 -4.12 -3.96
CA ASP A 145 -1.09 -4.81 -3.13
C ASP A 145 -0.46 -5.23 -1.80
N VAL A 146 -1.30 -5.42 -0.80
CA VAL A 146 -0.93 -5.97 0.51
C VAL A 146 -1.92 -7.07 0.87
N GLU A 147 -1.43 -8.23 1.24
CA GLU A 147 -2.25 -9.31 1.79
C GLU A 147 -2.13 -9.31 3.31
N LEU A 148 -3.27 -9.26 3.97
CA LEU A 148 -3.40 -9.39 5.41
C LEU A 148 -4.11 -10.70 5.73
N VAL A 149 -3.42 -11.61 6.42
CA VAL A 149 -3.95 -12.95 6.77
C VAL A 149 -4.47 -13.69 5.53
N GLY A 150 -3.73 -13.63 4.42
CA GLY A 150 -4.09 -14.28 3.14
C GLY A 150 -5.16 -13.56 2.31
N VAL A 151 -5.63 -12.38 2.74
CA VAL A 151 -6.66 -11.61 2.02
C VAL A 151 -6.02 -10.39 1.36
N SER A 152 -6.06 -10.32 0.03
CA SER A 152 -5.61 -9.16 -0.74
C SER A 152 -6.54 -7.97 -0.53
N ILE A 153 -5.98 -6.84 -0.14
CA ILE A 153 -6.72 -5.58 0.05
C ILE A 153 -7.25 -5.10 -1.30
N ILE A 154 -6.44 -5.11 -2.34
CA ILE A 154 -6.83 -4.60 -3.66
C ILE A 154 -7.88 -5.49 -4.34
N GLN A 155 -7.80 -6.83 -4.20
CA GLN A 155 -8.82 -7.72 -4.73
C GLN A 155 -10.15 -7.58 -3.96
N THR A 156 -10.10 -7.32 -2.65
CA THR A 156 -11.29 -7.01 -1.85
C THR A 156 -11.98 -5.75 -2.38
N TYR A 157 -11.25 -4.67 -2.59
CA TYR A 157 -11.82 -3.45 -3.19
C TYR A 157 -12.32 -3.70 -4.61
N ARG A 158 -11.62 -4.50 -5.41
CA ARG A 158 -12.07 -4.85 -6.77
C ARG A 158 -13.43 -5.53 -6.76
N LYS A 159 -13.65 -6.46 -5.84
CA LYS A 159 -14.95 -7.11 -5.67
C LYS A 159 -16.02 -6.10 -5.26
N GLN A 160 -15.75 -5.29 -4.24
CA GLN A 160 -16.67 -4.26 -3.76
C GLN A 160 -17.05 -3.24 -4.85
N PHE A 161 -16.07 -2.74 -5.60
CA PHE A 161 -16.31 -1.78 -6.68
C PHE A 161 -17.07 -2.41 -7.85
N SER A 162 -16.76 -3.67 -8.18
CA SER A 162 -17.49 -4.41 -9.21
C SER A 162 -18.98 -4.54 -8.85
N GLU A 163 -19.30 -4.86 -7.61
CA GLU A 163 -20.69 -4.93 -7.15
C GLU A 163 -21.36 -3.55 -7.14
N PHE A 164 -20.68 -2.53 -6.62
CA PHE A 164 -21.21 -1.16 -6.59
C PHE A 164 -21.56 -0.64 -7.99
N LEU A 165 -20.67 -0.90 -8.97
CA LEU A 165 -20.82 -0.43 -10.34
C LEU A 165 -21.83 -1.21 -11.18
N LYS A 166 -22.48 -2.24 -10.64
CA LYS A 166 -23.63 -2.89 -11.30
C LYS A 166 -24.86 -1.98 -11.34
N THR A 167 -25.02 -1.14 -10.32
CA THR A 167 -26.23 -0.30 -10.15
C THR A 167 -25.93 1.19 -10.04
N LYS A 168 -24.68 1.57 -9.90
CA LYS A 168 -24.24 2.95 -9.67
C LYS A 168 -23.11 3.36 -10.61
N SER A 169 -22.95 4.67 -10.79
CA SER A 169 -21.93 5.25 -11.66
C SER A 169 -20.54 5.34 -10.96
N VAL A 170 -19.49 5.50 -11.78
CA VAL A 170 -18.13 5.79 -11.26
C VAL A 170 -18.10 7.10 -10.47
N HIS A 171 -18.85 8.12 -10.90
CA HIS A 171 -18.94 9.38 -10.17
C HIS A 171 -19.50 9.19 -8.75
N GLN A 172 -20.55 8.37 -8.60
CA GLN A 172 -21.08 8.01 -7.29
C GLN A 172 -20.07 7.20 -6.47
N LEU A 173 -19.32 6.31 -7.10
CA LEU A 173 -18.24 5.58 -6.42
C LEU A 173 -17.16 6.53 -5.89
N ILE A 174 -16.68 7.47 -6.72
CA ILE A 174 -15.68 8.47 -6.32
C ILE A 174 -16.16 9.29 -5.10
N LYS A 175 -17.44 9.66 -5.08
CA LYS A 175 -18.02 10.40 -3.94
C LYS A 175 -18.13 9.57 -2.67
N SER A 176 -18.19 8.26 -2.78
CA SER A 176 -18.32 7.34 -1.63
C SER A 176 -17.00 6.94 -0.98
N LEU A 177 -15.86 7.27 -1.62
CA LEU A 177 -14.50 6.99 -1.14
C LEU A 177 -13.97 8.10 -0.24
#